data_8934ac7dd2aa44484bf11ed34a668a05
#
_entry.id   8934ac7dd2aa44484bf11ed34a668a05
#
_cell.length_a   1.000
_cell.length_b   1.000
_cell.length_c   1.000
_cell.angle_alpha   90.00
_cell.angle_beta   90.00
_cell.angle_gamma   90.00
#
_symmetry.space_group_name_H-M   'P 1'
#
loop_
_entity.id
_entity.type
_entity.pdbx_description
1 polymer ?
#
loop_
_entity_poly.entity_id
_entity_poly.type
_entity_poly.pdbx_seq_one_letter_code
_entity_poly.pdbx_strand_id
1 'polypeptide(L)'
;MVRGKERLQRDAIVRDEIRAHHAASLAELLWRVIQDSLHALQQGADGSASPRHLSAVTAGPLASLAMAVVGDYASWIDIGLVVTMETVQILYSALDAPHMPLRYATADTLCEIVSKGMKPVDKLSLIEGLSLDAVLTQLESTTRGQGEAQTELREHLARLVNALCTELCKIAEDVAGAGAE
;
A
#
# COMPACT_ATOMS: atom_id res chain seq x y z
N MET A 1 4.53 24.65 25.62
CA MET A 1 5.51 23.60 25.23
C MET A 1 5.28 22.23 25.92
N VAL A 2 4.74 22.16 27.15
CA VAL A 2 4.48 20.92 27.92
C VAL A 2 3.39 20.04 27.26
N ARG A 3 2.26 20.60 26.81
CA ARG A 3 1.13 19.87 26.20
C ARG A 3 1.49 19.06 24.94
N GLY A 4 2.49 19.46 24.19
CA GLY A 4 2.94 18.72 23.00
C GLY A 4 3.69 17.43 23.33
N LYS A 5 4.50 17.42 24.38
CA LYS A 5 5.24 16.22 24.82
C LYS A 5 4.32 15.15 25.40
N GLU A 6 3.33 15.56 26.21
CA GLU A 6 2.35 14.63 26.80
C GLU A 6 1.48 13.98 25.72
N ARG A 7 1.11 14.73 24.67
CA ARG A 7 0.36 14.18 23.51
C ARG A 7 1.20 13.17 22.75
N LEU A 8 2.45 13.48 22.41
CA LEU A 8 3.35 12.55 21.72
C LEU A 8 3.62 11.28 22.51
N GLN A 9 3.75 11.40 23.83
CA GLN A 9 3.96 10.25 24.72
C GLN A 9 2.71 9.38 24.78
N ARG A 10 1.51 9.95 24.81
CA ARG A 10 0.24 9.21 24.78
C ARG A 10 0.05 8.50 23.44
N ASP A 11 0.35 9.20 22.34
CA ASP A 11 0.25 8.61 20.99
C ASP A 11 1.22 7.43 20.82
N ALA A 12 2.42 7.51 21.42
CA ALA A 12 3.38 6.41 21.42
C ALA A 12 2.84 5.19 22.20
N ILE A 13 2.29 5.40 23.42
CA ILE A 13 1.71 4.33 24.25
C ILE A 13 0.56 3.64 23.50
N VAL A 14 -0.33 4.41 22.84
CA VAL A 14 -1.45 3.84 22.08
C VAL A 14 -0.95 3.02 20.89
N ARG A 15 0.07 3.51 20.16
CA ARG A 15 0.67 2.73 19.05
C ARG A 15 1.30 1.44 19.54
N ASP A 16 2.03 1.47 20.64
CA ASP A 16 2.68 0.29 21.20
C ASP A 16 1.65 -0.74 21.67
N GLU A 17 0.56 -0.32 22.27
CA GLU A 17 -0.57 -1.17 22.65
C GLU A 17 -1.24 -1.82 21.43
N ILE A 18 -1.53 -1.02 20.39
CA ILE A 18 -2.09 -1.54 19.14
C ILE A 18 -1.11 -2.54 18.49
N ARG A 19 0.19 -2.22 18.45
CA ARG A 19 1.21 -3.10 17.89
C ARG A 19 1.29 -4.44 18.62
N ALA A 20 1.21 -4.42 19.96
CA ALA A 20 1.38 -5.60 20.78
C ALA A 20 0.16 -6.53 20.71
N HIS A 21 -1.06 -5.99 20.64
CA HIS A 21 -2.28 -6.78 20.89
C HIS A 21 -3.28 -6.78 19.73
N HIS A 22 -3.25 -5.82 18.82
CA HIS A 22 -4.32 -5.60 17.84
C HIS A 22 -3.86 -5.52 16.39
N ALA A 23 -2.55 -5.35 16.12
CA ALA A 23 -2.05 -5.08 14.77
C ALA A 23 -2.43 -6.18 13.78
N ALA A 24 -2.29 -7.45 14.15
CA ALA A 24 -2.61 -8.57 13.27
C ALA A 24 -4.11 -8.61 12.91
N SER A 25 -4.98 -8.49 13.90
CA SER A 25 -6.44 -8.51 13.68
C SER A 25 -6.92 -7.30 12.87
N LEU A 26 -6.31 -6.13 13.07
CA LEU A 26 -6.63 -4.93 12.31
C LEU A 26 -6.14 -5.06 10.85
N ALA A 27 -4.94 -5.58 10.64
CA ALA A 27 -4.43 -5.83 9.29
C ALA A 27 -5.33 -6.84 8.55
N GLU A 28 -5.68 -7.96 9.17
CA GLU A 28 -6.59 -8.95 8.61
C GLU A 28 -7.95 -8.35 8.24
N LEU A 29 -8.53 -7.55 9.14
CA LEU A 29 -9.81 -6.88 8.89
C LEU A 29 -9.72 -5.94 7.69
N LEU A 30 -8.68 -5.09 7.62
CA LEU A 30 -8.49 -4.14 6.52
C LEU A 30 -8.33 -4.86 5.17
N TRP A 31 -7.52 -5.91 5.12
CA TRP A 31 -7.33 -6.69 3.90
C TRP A 31 -8.63 -7.39 3.46
N ARG A 32 -9.40 -7.92 4.39
CA ARG A 32 -10.72 -8.52 4.11
C ARG A 32 -11.68 -7.48 3.53
N VAL A 33 -11.76 -6.28 4.11
CA VAL A 33 -12.59 -5.18 3.62
C VAL A 33 -12.20 -4.80 2.19
N ILE A 34 -10.89 -4.72 1.89
CA ILE A 34 -10.41 -4.41 0.54
C ILE A 34 -10.80 -5.53 -0.43
N GLN A 35 -10.58 -6.78 -0.06
CA GLN A 35 -10.88 -7.94 -0.90
C GLN A 35 -12.38 -8.06 -1.21
N ASP A 36 -13.24 -7.95 -0.20
CA ASP A 36 -14.70 -7.97 -0.36
C ASP A 36 -15.18 -6.82 -1.26
N SER A 37 -14.55 -5.64 -1.11
CA SER A 37 -14.86 -4.48 -1.95
C SER A 37 -14.41 -4.66 -3.40
N LEU A 38 -13.24 -5.26 -3.64
CA LEU A 38 -12.77 -5.61 -4.99
C LEU A 38 -13.71 -6.59 -5.68
N HIS A 39 -14.17 -7.63 -4.97
CA HIS A 39 -15.16 -8.56 -5.47
C HIS A 39 -16.47 -7.86 -5.84
N ALA A 40 -16.95 -6.94 -4.99
CA ALA A 40 -18.18 -6.17 -5.27
C ALA A 40 -18.03 -5.26 -6.50
N LEU A 41 -16.85 -4.65 -6.71
CA LEU A 41 -16.56 -3.84 -7.89
C LEU A 41 -16.56 -4.67 -9.17
N GLN A 42 -16.01 -5.88 -9.13
CA GLN A 42 -15.98 -6.81 -10.27
C GLN A 42 -17.39 -7.30 -10.61
N GLN A 43 -18.18 -7.75 -9.62
CA GLN A 43 -19.56 -8.21 -9.82
C GLN A 43 -20.51 -7.11 -10.27
N GLY A 44 -20.29 -5.87 -9.82
CA GLY A 44 -21.07 -4.71 -10.27
C GLY A 44 -20.88 -4.40 -11.75
N ALA A 45 -19.72 -4.72 -12.32
CA ALA A 45 -19.44 -4.62 -13.75
C ALA A 45 -20.20 -5.67 -14.58
N ASP A 46 -20.46 -6.86 -13.99
CA ASP A 46 -21.15 -7.97 -14.67
C ASP A 46 -22.68 -7.94 -14.52
N GLY A 47 -23.25 -6.96 -13.85
CA GLY A 47 -24.71 -6.78 -13.68
C GLY A 47 -25.41 -7.80 -12.78
N SER A 48 -24.68 -8.63 -12.03
CA SER A 48 -25.20 -9.70 -11.16
C SER A 48 -25.29 -9.30 -9.68
N ALA A 49 -25.88 -8.15 -9.38
CA ALA A 49 -25.99 -7.67 -7.99
C ALA A 49 -26.92 -8.56 -7.15
N SER A 50 -26.38 -9.31 -6.20
CA SER A 50 -27.14 -9.98 -5.15
C SER A 50 -27.44 -9.00 -4.01
N PRO A 51 -28.66 -8.99 -3.42
CA PRO A 51 -29.08 -8.00 -2.43
C PRO A 51 -28.35 -8.02 -1.08
N ARG A 52 -27.41 -8.92 -0.90
CA ARG A 52 -26.61 -9.07 0.33
C ARG A 52 -25.16 -8.59 0.18
N HIS A 53 -24.72 -8.13 -0.98
CA HIS A 53 -23.37 -7.67 -1.23
C HIS A 53 -23.26 -6.14 -1.14
N LEU A 54 -22.08 -5.68 -0.77
CA LEU A 54 -21.70 -4.27 -0.77
C LEU A 54 -22.01 -3.68 -2.17
N SER A 55 -22.71 -2.57 -2.22
CA SER A 55 -23.00 -1.89 -3.50
C SER A 55 -21.68 -1.43 -4.14
N ALA A 56 -21.52 -1.59 -5.45
CA ALA A 56 -20.36 -1.09 -6.18
C ALA A 56 -20.11 0.42 -5.95
N VAL A 57 -21.17 1.19 -5.69
CA VAL A 57 -21.08 2.62 -5.36
C VAL A 57 -20.38 2.89 -4.05
N THR A 58 -20.54 2.01 -3.05
CA THR A 58 -19.91 2.14 -1.71
C THR A 58 -18.60 1.37 -1.62
N ALA A 59 -18.42 0.31 -2.42
CA ALA A 59 -17.25 -0.54 -2.41
C ALA A 59 -15.97 0.21 -2.76
N GLY A 60 -15.98 1.03 -3.82
CA GLY A 60 -14.82 1.79 -4.25
C GLY A 60 -14.28 2.75 -3.18
N PRO A 61 -15.11 3.68 -2.65
CA PRO A 61 -14.69 4.57 -1.57
C PRO A 61 -14.23 3.84 -0.31
N LEU A 62 -14.90 2.74 0.08
CA LEU A 62 -14.52 1.96 1.24
C LEU A 62 -13.17 1.28 1.07
N ALA A 63 -12.92 0.66 -0.09
CA ALA A 63 -11.63 0.06 -0.41
C ALA A 63 -10.51 1.10 -0.43
N SER A 64 -10.76 2.28 -1.00
CA SER A 64 -9.77 3.37 -1.05
C SER A 64 -9.39 3.84 0.34
N LEU A 65 -10.38 4.02 1.24
CA LEU A 65 -10.14 4.41 2.62
C LEU A 65 -9.37 3.31 3.39
N ALA A 66 -9.78 2.05 3.26
CA ALA A 66 -9.12 0.92 3.90
C ALA A 66 -7.67 0.78 3.42
N MET A 67 -7.41 0.96 2.12
CA MET A 67 -6.08 0.94 1.53
C MET A 67 -5.20 2.06 2.07
N ALA A 68 -5.69 3.28 2.17
CA ALA A 68 -4.96 4.40 2.76
C ALA A 68 -4.58 4.12 4.23
N VAL A 69 -5.51 3.53 5.01
CA VAL A 69 -5.24 3.12 6.39
C VAL A 69 -4.14 2.05 6.45
N VAL A 70 -4.12 1.08 5.52
CA VAL A 70 -3.02 0.09 5.42
C VAL A 70 -1.68 0.78 5.19
N GLY A 71 -1.62 1.78 4.30
CA GLY A 71 -0.41 2.59 4.06
C GLY A 71 0.07 3.30 5.33
N ASP A 72 -0.82 3.98 6.04
CA ASP A 72 -0.50 4.66 7.30
C ASP A 72 0.06 3.68 8.35
N TYR A 73 -0.51 2.47 8.43
CA TYR A 73 -0.06 1.43 9.34
C TYR A 73 1.29 0.81 8.93
N ALA A 74 1.56 0.66 7.63
CA ALA A 74 2.78 0.05 7.11
C ALA A 74 4.04 0.70 7.65
N SER A 75 4.02 2.00 7.91
CA SER A 75 5.17 2.76 8.40
C SER A 75 5.65 2.31 9.80
N TRP A 76 4.79 1.79 10.67
CA TRP A 76 5.09 1.55 12.09
C TRP A 76 4.72 0.16 12.64
N ILE A 77 3.95 -0.68 11.94
CA ILE A 77 3.71 -2.09 12.34
C ILE A 77 4.72 -3.04 11.69
N ASP A 78 4.69 -4.32 12.07
CA ASP A 78 5.50 -5.35 11.43
C ASP A 78 5.10 -5.50 9.97
N ILE A 79 6.09 -5.39 9.06
CA ILE A 79 5.84 -5.45 7.63
C ILE A 79 5.28 -6.80 7.18
N GLY A 80 5.62 -7.89 7.87
CA GLY A 80 5.08 -9.22 7.61
C GLY A 80 3.57 -9.36 7.84
N LEU A 81 2.95 -8.42 8.57
CA LEU A 81 1.49 -8.33 8.70
C LEU A 81 0.82 -7.61 7.52
N VAL A 82 1.59 -6.80 6.78
CA VAL A 82 1.10 -6.00 5.65
C VAL A 82 1.41 -6.68 4.33
N VAL A 83 2.62 -7.25 4.20
CA VAL A 83 3.11 -7.82 2.95
C VAL A 83 3.26 -9.34 3.10
N THR A 84 2.33 -10.06 2.50
CA THR A 84 2.32 -11.52 2.33
C THR A 84 2.06 -11.83 0.85
N MET A 85 2.26 -13.07 0.42
CA MET A 85 1.93 -13.48 -0.96
C MET A 85 0.49 -13.16 -1.34
N GLU A 86 -0.45 -13.34 -0.41
CA GLU A 86 -1.87 -13.05 -0.63
C GLU A 86 -2.13 -11.55 -0.75
N THR A 87 -1.58 -10.74 0.17
CA THR A 87 -1.80 -9.29 0.17
C THR A 87 -1.15 -8.59 -1.02
N VAL A 88 -0.03 -9.12 -1.54
CA VAL A 88 0.58 -8.64 -2.79
C VAL A 88 -0.38 -8.83 -3.97
N GLN A 89 -1.08 -9.96 -4.07
CA GLN A 89 -2.09 -10.18 -5.10
C GLN A 89 -3.26 -9.19 -4.98
N ILE A 90 -3.69 -8.89 -3.74
CA ILE A 90 -4.74 -7.90 -3.49
C ILE A 90 -4.28 -6.50 -3.92
N LEU A 91 -3.03 -6.11 -3.61
CA LEU A 91 -2.45 -4.83 -4.03
C LEU A 91 -2.46 -4.69 -5.57
N TYR A 92 -2.04 -5.72 -6.30
CA TYR A 92 -2.08 -5.67 -7.76
C TYR A 92 -3.48 -5.65 -8.34
N SER A 93 -4.41 -6.41 -7.77
CA SER A 93 -5.82 -6.36 -8.15
C SER A 93 -6.42 -4.98 -7.90
N ALA A 94 -6.00 -4.29 -6.83
CA ALA A 94 -6.44 -2.94 -6.50
C ALA A 94 -5.83 -1.88 -7.44
N LEU A 95 -4.58 -2.05 -7.90
CA LEU A 95 -3.97 -1.19 -8.92
C LEU A 95 -4.69 -1.27 -10.27
N ASP A 96 -5.31 -2.41 -10.58
CA ASP A 96 -6.06 -2.63 -11.83
C ASP A 96 -7.57 -2.41 -11.68
N ALA A 97 -8.03 -2.01 -10.51
CA ALA A 97 -9.44 -1.79 -10.22
C ALA A 97 -10.05 -0.67 -11.08
N PRO A 98 -11.37 -0.73 -11.42
CA PRO A 98 -12.02 0.32 -12.20
C PRO A 98 -12.18 1.64 -11.44
N HIS A 99 -12.01 1.64 -10.11
CA HIS A 99 -12.16 2.80 -9.24
C HIS A 99 -10.83 3.56 -9.08
N MET A 100 -10.67 4.69 -9.77
CA MET A 100 -9.41 5.45 -9.80
C MET A 100 -8.88 5.85 -8.42
N PRO A 101 -9.67 6.34 -7.44
CA PRO A 101 -9.16 6.67 -6.11
C PRO A 101 -8.56 5.47 -5.37
N LEU A 102 -9.04 4.24 -5.62
CA LEU A 102 -8.43 3.03 -5.07
C LEU A 102 -7.04 2.78 -5.67
N ARG A 103 -6.87 2.99 -6.97
CA ARG A 103 -5.57 2.86 -7.64
C ARG A 103 -4.55 3.86 -7.08
N TYR A 104 -4.98 5.11 -6.83
CA TYR A 104 -4.12 6.14 -6.21
C TYR A 104 -3.71 5.73 -4.80
N ALA A 105 -4.68 5.36 -3.95
CA ALA A 105 -4.42 4.91 -2.59
C ALA A 105 -3.49 3.69 -2.57
N THR A 106 -3.62 2.77 -3.53
CA THR A 106 -2.77 1.58 -3.63
C THR A 106 -1.33 1.95 -4.02
N ALA A 107 -1.15 2.87 -4.98
CA ALA A 107 0.18 3.34 -5.36
C ALA A 107 0.88 4.07 -4.20
N ASP A 108 0.14 4.89 -3.44
CA ASP A 108 0.65 5.56 -2.25
C ASP A 108 1.00 4.54 -1.14
N THR A 109 0.15 3.53 -0.91
CA THR A 109 0.42 2.44 0.05
C THR A 109 1.69 1.67 -0.31
N LEU A 110 1.89 1.34 -1.59
CA LEU A 110 3.12 0.72 -2.06
C LEU A 110 4.34 1.63 -1.84
N CYS A 111 4.19 2.94 -2.02
CA CYS A 111 5.25 3.92 -1.73
C CYS A 111 5.63 3.90 -0.23
N GLU A 112 4.65 3.87 0.69
CA GLU A 112 4.88 3.75 2.13
C GLU A 112 5.57 2.43 2.51
N ILE A 113 5.14 1.31 1.90
CA ILE A 113 5.75 -0.01 2.11
C ILE A 113 7.21 0.00 1.67
N VAL A 114 7.51 0.50 0.47
CA VAL A 114 8.87 0.59 -0.08
C VAL A 114 9.74 1.52 0.76
N SER A 115 9.20 2.65 1.21
CA SER A 115 9.93 3.66 1.98
C SER A 115 10.16 3.27 3.45
N LYS A 116 9.52 2.20 3.95
CA LYS A 116 9.65 1.76 5.35
C LYS A 116 11.11 1.55 5.74
N GLY A 117 11.53 2.15 6.86
CA GLY A 117 12.89 1.97 7.40
C GLY A 117 13.14 0.54 7.86
N MET A 118 14.14 -0.14 7.29
CA MET A 118 14.56 -1.49 7.66
C MET A 118 16.01 -1.74 7.23
N LYS A 119 16.57 -2.88 7.64
CA LYS A 119 17.93 -3.26 7.24
C LYS A 119 18.02 -3.49 5.72
N PRO A 120 19.18 -3.21 5.08
CA PRO A 120 19.34 -3.34 3.63
C PRO A 120 18.95 -4.71 3.06
N VAL A 121 19.34 -5.78 3.73
CA VAL A 121 19.04 -7.17 3.30
C VAL A 121 17.53 -7.45 3.35
N ASP A 122 16.87 -7.06 4.45
CA ASP A 122 15.43 -7.24 4.61
C ASP A 122 14.66 -6.38 3.61
N LYS A 123 15.16 -5.18 3.32
CA LYS A 123 14.59 -4.27 2.33
C LYS A 123 14.68 -4.87 0.92
N LEU A 124 15.80 -5.44 0.54
CA LEU A 124 15.97 -6.08 -0.77
C LEU A 124 15.00 -7.23 -0.92
N SER A 125 14.89 -8.11 0.09
CA SER A 125 13.93 -9.21 0.10
C SER A 125 12.48 -8.74 -0.01
N LEU A 126 12.14 -7.61 0.64
CA LEU A 126 10.81 -6.98 0.52
C LEU A 126 10.55 -6.51 -0.91
N ILE A 127 11.51 -5.79 -1.52
CA ILE A 127 11.38 -5.27 -2.90
C ILE A 127 11.23 -6.42 -3.90
N GLU A 128 12.03 -7.48 -3.76
CA GLU A 128 11.92 -8.69 -4.58
C GLU A 128 10.56 -9.38 -4.40
N GLY A 129 10.08 -9.52 -3.16
CA GLY A 129 8.78 -10.12 -2.86
C GLY A 129 7.59 -9.32 -3.37
N LEU A 130 7.74 -8.01 -3.54
CA LEU A 130 6.72 -7.16 -4.15
C LEU A 130 6.61 -7.36 -5.67
N SER A 131 7.63 -7.90 -6.36
CA SER A 131 7.59 -8.16 -7.82
C SER A 131 7.11 -6.95 -8.63
N LEU A 132 7.77 -5.80 -8.46
CA LEU A 132 7.31 -4.48 -8.94
C LEU A 132 7.28 -4.31 -10.48
N ASP A 133 7.58 -5.35 -11.26
CA ASP A 133 7.42 -5.41 -12.72
C ASP A 133 5.97 -5.14 -13.16
N ALA A 134 4.98 -5.54 -12.35
CA ALA A 134 3.58 -5.22 -12.61
C ALA A 134 3.31 -3.70 -12.53
N VAL A 135 4.02 -2.97 -11.65
CA VAL A 135 3.96 -1.52 -11.56
C VAL A 135 4.50 -0.86 -12.84
N LEU A 136 5.60 -1.38 -13.37
CA LEU A 136 6.16 -0.89 -14.65
C LEU A 136 5.20 -1.13 -15.82
N THR A 137 4.54 -2.30 -15.85
CA THR A 137 3.52 -2.62 -16.86
C THR A 137 2.32 -1.68 -16.75
N GLN A 138 1.88 -1.37 -15.55
CA GLN A 138 0.82 -0.38 -15.30
C GLN A 138 1.25 1.03 -15.76
N LEU A 139 2.50 1.42 -15.50
CA LEU A 139 3.03 2.69 -15.94
C LEU A 139 2.99 2.81 -17.47
N GLU A 140 3.39 1.77 -18.20
CA GLU A 140 3.32 1.73 -19.67
C GLU A 140 1.89 1.86 -20.18
N SER A 141 0.94 1.10 -19.63
CA SER A 141 -0.46 1.14 -20.03
C SER A 141 -1.08 2.51 -19.78
N THR A 142 -0.75 3.12 -18.65
CA THR A 142 -1.23 4.44 -18.23
C THR A 142 -0.64 5.56 -19.07
N THR A 143 0.59 5.40 -19.56
CA THR A 143 1.25 6.38 -20.44
C THR A 143 0.54 6.54 -21.79
N ARG A 144 -0.16 5.50 -22.23
CA ARG A 144 -0.95 5.52 -23.49
C ARG A 144 -2.34 6.15 -23.32
N GLY A 145 -2.87 6.27 -22.09
CA GLY A 145 -4.16 6.86 -21.79
C GLY A 145 -4.09 8.40 -21.77
N GLN A 146 -5.18 9.04 -22.22
CA GLN A 146 -5.36 10.50 -22.14
C GLN A 146 -6.50 10.79 -21.14
N GLY A 147 -6.29 11.80 -20.27
CA GLY A 147 -7.28 12.24 -19.29
C GLY A 147 -6.64 12.64 -17.96
N GLU A 148 -7.35 13.47 -17.20
CA GLU A 148 -6.87 14.02 -15.92
C GLU A 148 -6.61 12.89 -14.89
N ALA A 149 -7.55 11.95 -14.75
CA ALA A 149 -7.40 10.81 -13.85
C ALA A 149 -6.20 9.91 -14.19
N GLN A 150 -5.89 9.76 -15.48
CA GLN A 150 -4.70 9.01 -15.91
C GLN A 150 -3.41 9.78 -15.63
N THR A 151 -3.46 11.10 -15.71
CA THR A 151 -2.32 11.96 -15.37
C THR A 151 -2.03 11.88 -13.87
N GLU A 152 -3.05 11.95 -13.03
CA GLU A 152 -2.94 11.81 -11.59
C GLU A 152 -2.36 10.43 -11.20
N LEU A 153 -2.86 9.34 -11.81
CA LEU A 153 -2.29 8.01 -11.57
C LEU A 153 -0.80 7.94 -11.93
N ARG A 154 -0.40 8.57 -13.05
CA ARG A 154 1.04 8.65 -13.44
C ARG A 154 1.88 9.33 -12.38
N GLU A 155 1.37 10.37 -11.74
CA GLU A 155 2.08 11.07 -10.67
C GLU A 155 2.27 10.18 -9.44
N HIS A 156 1.24 9.42 -9.04
CA HIS A 156 1.33 8.45 -7.95
C HIS A 156 2.35 7.34 -8.26
N LEU A 157 2.29 6.76 -9.45
CA LEU A 157 3.23 5.73 -9.89
C LEU A 157 4.67 6.27 -10.04
N ALA A 158 4.85 7.50 -10.51
CA ALA A 158 6.16 8.13 -10.59
C ALA A 158 6.78 8.35 -9.20
N ARG A 159 5.96 8.73 -8.19
CA ARG A 159 6.42 8.80 -6.79
C ARG A 159 6.87 7.44 -6.26
N LEU A 160 6.13 6.37 -6.57
CA LEU A 160 6.51 5.01 -6.19
C LEU A 160 7.84 4.59 -6.83
N VAL A 161 8.01 4.82 -8.14
CA VAL A 161 9.27 4.52 -8.84
C VAL A 161 10.44 5.32 -8.26
N ASN A 162 10.23 6.60 -7.97
CA ASN A 162 11.26 7.43 -7.35
C ASN A 162 11.63 6.94 -5.93
N ALA A 163 10.65 6.54 -5.13
CA ALA A 163 10.89 5.95 -3.80
C ALA A 163 11.70 4.65 -3.93
N LEU A 164 11.33 3.77 -4.87
CA LEU A 164 12.05 2.53 -5.16
C LEU A 164 13.51 2.79 -5.54
N CYS A 165 13.75 3.69 -6.50
CA CYS A 165 15.10 4.05 -6.91
C CYS A 165 15.92 4.61 -5.74
N THR A 166 15.31 5.46 -4.91
CA THR A 166 15.97 6.03 -3.73
C THR A 166 16.39 4.95 -2.74
N GLU A 167 15.52 3.99 -2.45
CA GLU A 167 15.83 2.90 -1.52
C GLU A 167 16.90 1.95 -2.09
N LEU A 168 16.86 1.64 -3.39
CA LEU A 168 17.90 0.83 -4.05
C LEU A 168 19.27 1.53 -4.03
N CYS A 169 19.33 2.85 -4.24
CA CYS A 169 20.56 3.61 -4.11
C CYS A 169 21.13 3.55 -2.69
N LYS A 170 20.29 3.71 -1.65
CA LYS A 170 20.72 3.56 -0.25
C LYS A 170 21.30 2.18 0.03
N ILE A 171 20.62 1.11 -0.44
CA ILE A 171 21.12 -0.26 -0.28
C ILE A 171 22.50 -0.43 -0.96
N ALA A 172 22.66 0.11 -2.17
CA ALA A 172 23.92 0.03 -2.89
C ALA A 172 25.07 0.79 -2.16
N GLU A 173 24.78 1.94 -1.59
CA GLU A 173 25.74 2.72 -0.79
C GLU A 173 26.16 1.98 0.48
N ASP A 174 25.18 1.39 1.21
CA ASP A 174 25.45 0.62 2.43
C ASP A 174 26.32 -0.61 2.14
N VAL A 175 26.06 -1.34 1.04
CA VAL A 175 26.84 -2.49 0.61
C VAL A 175 28.25 -2.08 0.19
N ALA A 176 28.42 -0.97 -0.53
CA ALA A 176 29.72 -0.46 -0.94
C ALA A 176 30.56 -0.01 0.27
N GLY A 177 29.91 0.64 1.26
CA GLY A 177 30.58 1.06 2.51
C GLY A 177 31.05 -0.10 3.36
N ALA A 178 30.27 -1.17 3.47
CA ALA A 178 30.61 -2.36 4.25
C ALA A 178 31.75 -3.21 3.63
N GLY A 179 32.04 -3.05 2.34
CA GLY A 179 33.14 -3.74 1.65
C GLY A 179 34.47 -2.98 1.68
N ALA A 180 34.51 -1.78 2.28
CA ALA A 180 35.70 -0.94 2.35
C ALA A 180 36.43 -0.99 3.71
N GLU A 181 35.92 -1.74 4.69
CA GLU A 181 36.57 -2.06 5.98
C GLU A 181 37.19 -3.45 5.97
#